data_9e49b65e475a71fd288f7de9db07aea9
#
_entry.id   9e49b65e475a71fd288f7de9db07aea9
#
_cell.length_a   1.000
_cell.length_b   1.000
_cell.length_c   1.000
_cell.angle_alpha   90.00
_cell.angle_beta   90.00
_cell.angle_gamma   90.00
#
_symmetry.space_group_name_H-M   'P 1'
#
loop_
_entity.id
_entity.type
_entity.pdbx_description
1 polymer ?
#
loop_
_entity_poly.entity_id
_entity_poly.type
_entity_poly.pdbx_seq_one_letter_code
_entity_poly.pdbx_strand_id
1 'polypeptide(L)'
;MTAIILFGVFFILVMLRMPIAVALAISSIVVLFTGSGLFGLELVADIMYTSVAKFTLLAIPFFILAGVIMEHAGISKRLIDFAQALVGHRKSGIIFVTVMTAIFFAAISGSGPATVAAIGGILIPGMVKNGYKTETAAGLVASSGAIGIIIPPSIAFIVFAVVAGDQVPVSIGRMFMAGVIPGLLLGVGFIIAALFVRYRQEKREGPISQQYIMEPATSAERFKAFGNAIWGLLIPVIILGGIYGGYFTPTEAAVVAVFYSLFIGFFIYRELTLKKLYDILVAAGIQTAVVMFIVSAASVYAYIITTEQIATQISDVMLSISDNKIIILLLINIILLIAGMFIDAISAYYIFIPILLPIVLLFDVDPTVFGVFMTVNLAIGLFTPPVGLNLFVAAGISNTSIGQISKGVLPFVVSSIIILLLITYIPQISTFLPDLLNIK
;
A
#
# COMPACT_ATOMS: atom_id res chain seq x y z
N MET A 1 -23.20 -11.16 -22.05
CA MET A 1 -23.31 -9.80 -22.64
C MET A 1 -23.04 -8.74 -21.58
N THR A 2 -23.61 -8.84 -20.41
CA THR A 2 -23.44 -7.92 -19.26
C THR A 2 -21.98 -7.68 -18.89
N ALA A 3 -21.16 -8.74 -18.78
CA ALA A 3 -19.73 -8.62 -18.48
C ALA A 3 -18.96 -7.76 -19.52
N ILE A 4 -19.26 -7.93 -20.82
CA ILE A 4 -18.60 -7.17 -21.89
C ILE A 4 -18.94 -5.68 -21.79
N ILE A 5 -20.22 -5.35 -21.48
CA ILE A 5 -20.64 -3.96 -21.28
C ILE A 5 -19.95 -3.39 -20.02
N LEU A 6 -19.98 -4.12 -18.90
CA LEU A 6 -19.42 -3.69 -17.63
C LEU A 6 -17.92 -3.35 -17.75
N PHE A 7 -17.13 -4.33 -18.18
CA PHE A 7 -15.69 -4.15 -18.35
C PHE A 7 -15.34 -3.23 -19.51
N GLY A 8 -16.08 -3.32 -20.63
CA GLY A 8 -15.84 -2.49 -21.83
C GLY A 8 -16.02 -1.01 -21.54
N VAL A 9 -17.15 -0.62 -20.94
CA VAL A 9 -17.40 0.77 -20.55
C VAL A 9 -16.37 1.24 -19.51
N PHE A 10 -16.07 0.42 -18.50
CA PHE A 10 -15.06 0.74 -17.50
C PHE A 10 -13.70 1.05 -18.15
N PHE A 11 -13.17 0.15 -19.00
CA PHE A 11 -11.86 0.36 -19.63
C PHE A 11 -11.85 1.54 -20.59
N ILE A 12 -12.94 1.78 -21.36
CA ILE A 12 -13.05 2.96 -22.22
C ILE A 12 -12.96 4.25 -21.39
N LEU A 13 -13.67 4.32 -20.26
CA LEU A 13 -13.65 5.51 -19.39
C LEU A 13 -12.28 5.72 -18.74
N VAL A 14 -11.63 4.64 -18.30
CA VAL A 14 -10.25 4.72 -17.76
C VAL A 14 -9.27 5.20 -18.84
N MET A 15 -9.39 4.72 -20.09
CA MET A 15 -8.56 5.19 -21.21
C MET A 15 -8.82 6.66 -21.56
N LEU A 16 -10.04 7.14 -21.34
CA LEU A 16 -10.38 8.56 -21.43
C LEU A 16 -9.88 9.39 -20.22
N ARG A 17 -9.10 8.78 -19.34
CA ARG A 17 -8.51 9.40 -18.13
C ARG A 17 -9.55 9.86 -17.10
N MET A 18 -10.71 9.23 -17.06
CA MET A 18 -11.70 9.49 -16.01
C MET A 18 -11.20 8.91 -14.68
N PRO A 19 -11.50 9.55 -13.53
CA PRO A 19 -11.21 8.99 -12.20
C PRO A 19 -11.85 7.59 -12.07
N ILE A 20 -11.11 6.65 -11.48
CA ILE A 20 -11.49 5.22 -11.41
C ILE A 20 -12.85 5.05 -10.72
N ALA A 21 -13.11 5.77 -9.63
CA ALA A 21 -14.41 5.74 -8.94
C ALA A 21 -15.57 6.13 -9.86
N VAL A 22 -15.38 7.16 -10.69
CA VAL A 22 -16.39 7.62 -11.65
C VAL A 22 -16.57 6.59 -12.76
N ALA A 23 -15.48 5.99 -13.26
CA ALA A 23 -15.54 4.94 -14.26
C ALA A 23 -16.30 3.70 -13.75
N LEU A 24 -16.06 3.30 -12.50
CA LEU A 24 -16.79 2.21 -11.83
C LEU A 24 -18.30 2.54 -11.68
N ALA A 25 -18.60 3.74 -11.20
CA ALA A 25 -20.00 4.17 -11.03
C ALA A 25 -20.76 4.20 -12.36
N ILE A 26 -20.21 4.87 -13.39
CA ILE A 26 -20.85 5.01 -14.68
C ILE A 26 -21.03 3.65 -15.37
N SER A 27 -20.00 2.79 -15.39
CA SER A 27 -20.12 1.46 -15.99
C SER A 27 -21.20 0.61 -15.31
N SER A 28 -21.31 0.70 -13.97
CA SER A 28 -22.36 0.03 -13.21
C SER A 28 -23.75 0.58 -13.52
N ILE A 29 -23.90 1.91 -13.58
CA ILE A 29 -25.16 2.57 -13.93
C ILE A 29 -25.62 2.15 -15.35
N VAL A 30 -24.69 2.13 -16.31
CA VAL A 30 -25.02 1.72 -17.70
C VAL A 30 -25.54 0.28 -17.72
N VAL A 31 -24.91 -0.65 -17.00
CA VAL A 31 -25.35 -2.05 -16.94
C VAL A 31 -26.71 -2.18 -16.28
N LEU A 32 -26.92 -1.55 -15.13
CA LEU A 32 -28.20 -1.62 -14.40
C LEU A 32 -29.34 -0.98 -15.22
N PHE A 33 -29.07 0.13 -15.88
CA PHE A 33 -30.06 0.79 -16.73
C PHE A 33 -30.42 -0.07 -17.94
N THR A 34 -29.47 -0.68 -18.61
CA THR A 34 -29.70 -1.53 -19.78
C THR A 34 -30.38 -2.85 -19.43
N GLY A 35 -30.14 -3.39 -18.22
CA GLY A 35 -30.74 -4.64 -17.75
C GLY A 35 -32.14 -4.48 -17.13
N SER A 36 -32.30 -3.52 -16.22
CA SER A 36 -33.52 -3.36 -15.39
C SER A 36 -34.18 -1.98 -15.54
N GLY A 37 -33.73 -1.14 -16.46
CA GLY A 37 -34.27 0.19 -16.69
C GLY A 37 -34.13 1.11 -15.47
N LEU A 38 -35.11 1.99 -15.26
CA LEU A 38 -35.11 2.94 -14.12
C LEU A 38 -35.12 2.24 -12.75
N PHE A 39 -35.75 1.07 -12.65
CA PHE A 39 -35.80 0.30 -11.40
C PHE A 39 -34.41 -0.14 -10.93
N GLY A 40 -33.51 -0.49 -11.87
CA GLY A 40 -32.11 -0.82 -11.51
C GLY A 40 -31.36 0.35 -10.91
N LEU A 41 -31.73 1.60 -11.22
CA LEU A 41 -31.05 2.78 -10.68
C LEU A 41 -31.36 3.06 -9.21
N GLU A 42 -32.52 2.62 -8.71
CA GLU A 42 -32.88 2.75 -7.30
C GLU A 42 -31.89 1.98 -6.40
N LEU A 43 -31.39 0.83 -6.89
CA LEU A 43 -30.41 0.02 -6.17
C LEU A 43 -29.06 0.72 -6.03
N VAL A 44 -28.68 1.60 -6.94
CA VAL A 44 -27.38 2.28 -6.92
C VAL A 44 -27.21 3.09 -5.64
N ALA A 45 -28.20 3.91 -5.29
CA ALA A 45 -28.14 4.77 -4.11
C ALA A 45 -28.09 3.94 -2.81
N ASP A 46 -28.90 2.88 -2.72
CA ASP A 46 -28.94 1.98 -1.57
C ASP A 46 -27.62 1.25 -1.36
N ILE A 47 -27.08 0.62 -2.41
CA ILE A 47 -25.80 -0.08 -2.34
C ILE A 47 -24.66 0.90 -2.01
N MET A 48 -24.63 2.07 -2.65
CA MET A 48 -23.60 3.08 -2.38
C MET A 48 -23.60 3.53 -0.93
N TYR A 49 -24.77 3.73 -0.34
CA TYR A 49 -24.90 4.15 1.04
C TYR A 49 -24.56 3.03 2.02
N THR A 50 -25.16 1.86 1.85
CA THR A 50 -25.00 0.73 2.78
C THR A 50 -23.59 0.17 2.78
N SER A 51 -22.88 0.20 1.66
CA SER A 51 -21.50 -0.27 1.56
C SER A 51 -20.53 0.54 2.41
N VAL A 52 -20.73 1.86 2.53
CA VAL A 52 -19.86 2.72 3.34
C VAL A 52 -20.31 2.84 4.80
N ALA A 53 -21.52 2.40 5.13
CA ALA A 53 -22.07 2.42 6.49
C ALA A 53 -21.53 1.29 7.37
N LYS A 54 -20.65 0.41 6.87
CA LYS A 54 -20.01 -0.66 7.66
C LYS A 54 -19.10 -0.08 8.73
N PHE A 55 -19.32 -0.43 10.02
CA PHE A 55 -18.56 0.11 11.15
C PHE A 55 -17.03 -0.09 11.04
N THR A 56 -16.61 -1.22 10.51
CA THR A 56 -15.18 -1.54 10.30
C THR A 56 -14.48 -0.57 9.35
N LEU A 57 -15.20 0.04 8.41
CA LEU A 57 -14.64 1.04 7.49
C LEU A 57 -14.33 2.38 8.17
N LEU A 58 -14.89 2.66 9.35
CA LEU A 58 -14.53 3.85 10.13
C LEU A 58 -13.05 3.88 10.53
N ALA A 59 -12.38 2.73 10.57
CA ALA A 59 -10.93 2.69 10.78
C ALA A 59 -10.16 3.48 9.70
N ILE A 60 -10.66 3.51 8.44
CA ILE A 60 -9.99 4.16 7.32
C ILE A 60 -9.84 5.68 7.53
N PRO A 61 -10.92 6.47 7.77
CA PRO A 61 -10.81 7.89 8.01
C PRO A 61 -9.92 8.24 9.21
N PHE A 62 -9.97 7.44 10.27
CA PHE A 62 -9.13 7.68 11.45
C PHE A 62 -7.65 7.35 11.18
N PHE A 63 -7.31 6.28 10.47
CA PHE A 63 -5.92 6.02 10.08
C PHE A 63 -5.39 7.05 9.09
N ILE A 64 -6.20 7.50 8.13
CA ILE A 64 -5.83 8.62 7.24
C ILE A 64 -5.53 9.87 8.06
N LEU A 65 -6.43 10.24 8.96
CA LEU A 65 -6.25 11.41 9.81
C LEU A 65 -4.99 11.29 10.69
N ALA A 66 -4.79 10.14 11.34
CA ALA A 66 -3.58 9.88 12.11
C ALA A 66 -2.31 10.02 11.26
N GLY A 67 -2.29 9.45 10.04
CA GLY A 67 -1.16 9.55 9.10
C GLY A 67 -0.85 10.99 8.71
N VAL A 68 -1.87 11.78 8.35
CA VAL A 68 -1.71 13.20 7.97
C VAL A 68 -1.23 14.05 9.16
N ILE A 69 -1.76 13.82 10.38
CA ILE A 69 -1.27 14.48 11.59
C ILE A 69 0.22 14.19 11.79
N MET A 70 0.64 12.94 11.67
CA MET A 70 2.02 12.51 11.90
C MET A 70 3.00 13.09 10.88
N GLU A 71 2.58 13.18 9.62
CA GLU A 71 3.35 13.84 8.57
C GLU A 71 3.66 15.28 8.94
N HIS A 72 2.64 16.03 9.36
CA HIS A 72 2.76 17.44 9.74
C HIS A 72 3.38 17.66 11.13
N ALA A 73 3.41 16.65 11.99
CA ALA A 73 4.08 16.68 13.29
C ALA A 73 5.61 16.48 13.20
N GLY A 74 6.19 16.38 11.98
CA GLY A 74 7.63 16.28 11.76
C GLY A 74 8.24 14.94 12.17
N ILE A 75 7.43 13.86 12.23
CA ILE A 75 7.89 12.51 12.57
C ILE A 75 8.84 11.99 11.50
N SER A 76 8.55 12.25 10.21
CA SER A 76 9.36 11.77 9.08
C SER A 76 10.83 12.17 9.22
N LYS A 77 11.12 13.44 9.56
CA LYS A 77 12.48 13.92 9.77
C LYS A 77 13.18 13.17 10.89
N ARG A 78 12.50 12.94 12.03
CA ARG A 78 13.07 12.26 13.19
C ARG A 78 13.38 10.79 12.92
N LEU A 79 12.53 10.14 12.12
CA LEU A 79 12.78 8.76 11.67
C LEU A 79 13.97 8.68 10.71
N ILE A 80 14.11 9.65 9.80
CA ILE A 80 15.29 9.77 8.92
C ILE A 80 16.56 9.97 9.75
N ASP A 81 16.56 10.93 10.68
CA ASP A 81 17.70 11.22 11.54
C ASP A 81 18.11 10.00 12.37
N PHE A 82 17.13 9.24 12.88
CA PHE A 82 17.39 7.99 13.60
C PHE A 82 17.99 6.91 12.70
N ALA A 83 17.40 6.68 11.52
CA ALA A 83 17.94 5.73 10.56
C ALA A 83 19.37 6.12 10.11
N GLN A 84 19.65 7.42 9.91
CA GLN A 84 20.97 7.93 9.59
C GLN A 84 21.96 7.69 10.71
N ALA A 85 21.60 7.91 11.96
CA ALA A 85 22.46 7.66 13.11
C ALA A 85 22.83 6.18 13.27
N LEU A 86 21.92 5.26 12.87
CA LEU A 86 22.16 3.81 12.93
C LEU A 86 23.05 3.30 11.82
N VAL A 87 22.78 3.65 10.58
CA VAL A 87 23.37 3.01 9.39
C VAL A 87 23.97 3.96 8.37
N GLY A 88 23.82 5.29 8.55
CA GLY A 88 24.26 6.29 7.58
C GLY A 88 25.76 6.32 7.31
N HIS A 89 26.59 5.92 8.29
CA HIS A 89 28.05 5.88 8.19
C HIS A 89 28.59 4.72 7.33
N ARG A 90 27.74 3.74 6.97
CA ARG A 90 28.19 2.57 6.19
C ARG A 90 28.37 2.93 4.72
N LYS A 91 29.25 2.20 4.03
CA LYS A 91 29.32 2.25 2.56
C LYS A 91 27.91 1.93 2.02
N SER A 92 27.35 2.83 1.20
CA SER A 92 25.95 2.75 0.74
C SER A 92 24.89 2.98 1.84
N GLY A 93 25.27 3.56 2.99
CA GLY A 93 24.36 3.77 4.12
C GLY A 93 23.05 4.44 3.76
N ILE A 94 23.07 5.36 2.79
CA ILE A 94 21.87 6.05 2.34
C ILE A 94 20.78 5.11 1.75
N ILE A 95 21.15 3.96 1.16
CA ILE A 95 20.19 2.94 0.71
C ILE A 95 19.45 2.36 1.92
N PHE A 96 20.21 1.95 2.95
CA PHE A 96 19.64 1.41 4.18
C PHE A 96 18.76 2.44 4.88
N VAL A 97 19.22 3.69 4.98
CA VAL A 97 18.44 4.81 5.54
C VAL A 97 17.11 4.95 4.80
N THR A 98 17.13 4.94 3.47
CA THR A 98 15.93 5.10 2.64
C THR A 98 14.90 4.00 2.92
N VAL A 99 15.33 2.74 2.86
CA VAL A 99 14.41 1.62 3.04
C VAL A 99 13.95 1.50 4.50
N MET A 100 14.84 1.66 5.48
CA MET A 100 14.47 1.64 6.91
C MET A 100 13.46 2.76 7.24
N THR A 101 13.72 3.97 6.76
CA THR A 101 12.77 5.08 6.98
C THR A 101 11.43 4.80 6.32
N ALA A 102 11.43 4.23 5.11
CA ALA A 102 10.19 3.83 4.45
C ALA A 102 9.42 2.77 5.27
N ILE A 103 10.11 1.76 5.83
CA ILE A 103 9.50 0.75 6.71
C ILE A 103 8.91 1.40 7.96
N PHE A 104 9.64 2.29 8.62
CA PHE A 104 9.16 2.97 9.83
C PHE A 104 7.95 3.87 9.51
N PHE A 105 8.02 4.62 8.41
CA PHE A 105 6.93 5.49 8.02
C PHE A 105 5.72 4.71 7.48
N ALA A 106 5.96 3.58 6.81
CA ALA A 106 4.91 2.65 6.38
C ALA A 106 4.03 2.19 7.54
N ALA A 107 4.67 1.79 8.65
CA ALA A 107 3.99 1.37 9.87
C ALA A 107 3.17 2.49 10.56
N ILE A 108 3.17 3.68 10.00
CA ILE A 108 2.46 4.85 10.51
C ILE A 108 1.38 5.29 9.52
N SER A 109 1.72 5.40 8.23
CA SER A 109 0.86 6.04 7.22
C SER A 109 -0.17 5.09 6.60
N GLY A 110 0.14 3.79 6.49
CA GLY A 110 -0.71 2.82 5.82
C GLY A 110 -0.93 3.08 4.32
N SER A 111 -0.16 4.00 3.69
CA SER A 111 -0.33 4.47 2.32
C SER A 111 0.99 4.56 1.57
N GLY A 112 1.03 4.01 0.36
CA GLY A 112 2.22 4.06 -0.50
C GLY A 112 2.58 5.48 -0.95
N PRO A 113 1.68 6.20 -1.63
CA PRO A 113 1.95 7.57 -2.08
C PRO A 113 2.28 8.54 -0.94
N ALA A 114 1.61 8.43 0.22
CA ALA A 114 1.92 9.25 1.40
C ALA A 114 3.33 8.97 1.93
N THR A 115 3.76 7.69 1.95
CA THR A 115 5.13 7.34 2.32
C THR A 115 6.15 7.97 1.37
N VAL A 116 5.94 7.89 0.04
CA VAL A 116 6.82 8.53 -0.95
C VAL A 116 6.89 10.05 -0.74
N ALA A 117 5.76 10.70 -0.51
CA ALA A 117 5.70 12.15 -0.28
C ALA A 117 6.49 12.56 0.97
N ALA A 118 6.29 11.83 2.07
CA ALA A 118 6.90 12.15 3.37
C ALA A 118 8.42 12.02 3.40
N ILE A 119 8.99 11.03 2.70
CA ILE A 119 10.43 10.77 2.75
C ILE A 119 11.18 11.23 1.50
N GLY A 120 10.49 11.34 0.36
CA GLY A 120 11.11 11.58 -0.94
C GLY A 120 11.81 12.93 -1.02
N GLY A 121 11.21 13.99 -0.48
CA GLY A 121 11.78 15.34 -0.49
C GLY A 121 13.15 15.46 0.19
N ILE A 122 13.46 14.57 1.14
CA ILE A 122 14.75 14.54 1.84
C ILE A 122 15.68 13.49 1.24
N LEU A 123 15.17 12.29 1.00
CA LEU A 123 16.02 11.14 0.63
C LEU A 123 16.43 11.13 -0.83
N ILE A 124 15.59 11.58 -1.78
CA ILE A 124 15.99 11.65 -3.18
C ILE A 124 17.18 12.61 -3.38
N PRO A 125 17.13 13.88 -2.93
CA PRO A 125 18.29 14.77 -3.01
C PRO A 125 19.49 14.25 -2.23
N GLY A 126 19.26 13.61 -1.08
CA GLY A 126 20.32 12.99 -0.28
C GLY A 126 21.06 11.89 -1.03
N MET A 127 20.35 11.03 -1.74
CA MET A 127 20.93 9.98 -2.58
C MET A 127 21.70 10.57 -3.77
N VAL A 128 21.14 11.58 -4.45
CA VAL A 128 21.80 12.24 -5.58
C VAL A 128 23.11 12.88 -5.14
N LYS A 129 23.15 13.55 -4.01
CA LYS A 129 24.40 14.09 -3.41
C LYS A 129 25.43 12.99 -3.09
N ASN A 130 24.99 11.78 -2.85
CA ASN A 130 25.85 10.60 -2.64
C ASN A 130 26.19 9.87 -3.96
N GLY A 131 25.97 10.51 -5.13
CA GLY A 131 26.40 10.02 -6.44
C GLY A 131 25.44 9.03 -7.11
N TYR A 132 24.22 8.85 -6.59
CA TYR A 132 23.19 8.05 -7.28
C TYR A 132 22.55 8.86 -8.38
N LYS A 133 22.18 8.20 -9.48
CA LYS A 133 21.39 8.82 -10.55
C LYS A 133 19.99 9.16 -10.00
N THR A 134 19.45 10.30 -10.42
CA THR A 134 18.14 10.77 -9.92
C THR A 134 17.04 9.77 -10.19
N GLU A 135 17.05 9.13 -11.37
CA GLU A 135 16.07 8.09 -11.72
C GLU A 135 16.15 6.86 -10.80
N THR A 136 17.37 6.48 -10.37
CA THR A 136 17.56 5.35 -9.45
C THR A 136 17.12 5.72 -8.02
N ALA A 137 17.45 6.93 -7.58
CA ALA A 137 17.06 7.45 -6.27
C ALA A 137 15.52 7.56 -6.15
N ALA A 138 14.89 8.18 -7.16
CA ALA A 138 13.44 8.30 -7.26
C ALA A 138 12.77 6.93 -7.37
N GLY A 139 13.36 6.00 -8.14
CA GLY A 139 12.88 4.63 -8.27
C GLY A 139 12.93 3.86 -6.95
N LEU A 140 14.02 3.95 -6.18
CA LEU A 140 14.11 3.30 -4.86
C LEU A 140 13.09 3.87 -3.87
N VAL A 141 12.91 5.19 -3.83
CA VAL A 141 11.95 5.83 -2.94
C VAL A 141 10.52 5.45 -3.33
N ALA A 142 10.18 5.45 -4.63
CA ALA A 142 8.86 5.03 -5.13
C ALA A 142 8.56 3.57 -4.77
N SER A 143 9.54 2.68 -4.96
CA SER A 143 9.40 1.25 -4.61
C SER A 143 9.30 1.06 -3.10
N SER A 144 10.16 1.71 -2.32
CA SER A 144 10.13 1.61 -0.85
C SER A 144 8.83 2.15 -0.26
N GLY A 145 8.22 3.17 -0.89
CA GLY A 145 6.91 3.67 -0.51
C GLY A 145 5.79 2.62 -0.63
N ALA A 146 5.91 1.68 -1.57
CA ALA A 146 4.91 0.61 -1.72
C ALA A 146 4.81 -0.32 -0.50
N ILE A 147 5.86 -0.38 0.33
CA ILE A 147 5.81 -1.08 1.63
C ILE A 147 4.69 -0.51 2.52
N GLY A 148 4.31 0.77 2.31
CA GLY A 148 3.31 1.48 3.08
C GLY A 148 1.91 0.86 3.07
N ILE A 149 1.55 0.09 2.06
CA ILE A 149 0.26 -0.61 2.04
C ILE A 149 0.34 -2.05 2.54
N ILE A 150 1.55 -2.54 2.90
CA ILE A 150 1.78 -3.92 3.32
C ILE A 150 2.08 -4.00 4.82
N ILE A 151 2.97 -3.13 5.33
CA ILE A 151 3.29 -3.09 6.77
C ILE A 151 2.12 -2.46 7.55
N PRO A 152 1.64 -3.13 8.62
CA PRO A 152 0.52 -2.62 9.40
C PRO A 152 0.89 -1.39 10.27
N PRO A 153 -0.11 -0.52 10.55
CA PRO A 153 -1.50 -0.62 10.08
C PRO A 153 -1.65 -0.28 8.59
N SER A 154 -2.43 -1.07 7.87
CA SER A 154 -2.62 -0.94 6.43
C SER A 154 -4.09 -0.75 6.09
N ILE A 155 -4.41 0.36 5.40
CA ILE A 155 -5.75 0.64 4.88
C ILE A 155 -6.16 -0.44 3.88
N ALA A 156 -5.22 -0.92 3.06
CA ALA A 156 -5.44 -1.95 2.07
C ALA A 156 -5.93 -3.26 2.72
N PHE A 157 -5.32 -3.70 3.82
CA PHE A 157 -5.74 -4.90 4.53
C PHE A 157 -7.12 -4.76 5.20
N ILE A 158 -7.47 -3.55 5.67
CA ILE A 158 -8.81 -3.29 6.20
C ILE A 158 -9.85 -3.48 5.10
N VAL A 159 -9.63 -2.86 3.93
CA VAL A 159 -10.54 -2.99 2.79
C VAL A 159 -10.62 -4.44 2.31
N PHE A 160 -9.48 -5.12 2.19
CA PHE A 160 -9.47 -6.55 1.83
C PHE A 160 -10.34 -7.36 2.78
N ALA A 161 -10.15 -7.22 4.10
CA ALA A 161 -10.91 -7.97 5.10
C ALA A 161 -12.41 -7.67 5.06
N VAL A 162 -12.80 -6.42 4.76
CA VAL A 162 -14.21 -6.02 4.62
C VAL A 162 -14.84 -6.63 3.37
N VAL A 163 -14.14 -6.59 2.24
CA VAL A 163 -14.67 -7.10 0.96
C VAL A 163 -14.68 -8.63 0.93
N ALA A 164 -13.61 -9.27 1.40
CA ALA A 164 -13.54 -10.74 1.50
C ALA A 164 -14.52 -11.27 2.56
N GLY A 165 -14.79 -10.48 3.60
CA GLY A 165 -15.70 -10.81 4.69
C GLY A 165 -17.14 -11.06 4.25
N ASP A 166 -17.54 -10.58 3.07
CA ASP A 166 -18.83 -10.87 2.47
C ASP A 166 -18.93 -12.33 1.95
N GLN A 167 -17.80 -13.04 1.78
CA GLN A 167 -17.74 -14.43 1.31
C GLN A 167 -17.16 -15.39 2.37
N VAL A 168 -16.13 -14.97 3.10
CA VAL A 168 -15.43 -15.77 4.11
C VAL A 168 -14.92 -14.87 5.24
N PRO A 169 -15.05 -15.29 6.51
CA PRO A 169 -14.54 -14.48 7.62
C PRO A 169 -13.03 -14.22 7.51
N VAL A 170 -12.63 -12.95 7.50
CA VAL A 170 -11.22 -12.53 7.49
C VAL A 170 -10.98 -11.55 8.64
N SER A 171 -10.07 -11.89 9.53
CA SER A 171 -9.68 -11.03 10.65
C SER A 171 -8.71 -9.94 10.19
N ILE A 172 -9.04 -8.66 10.44
CA ILE A 172 -8.14 -7.53 10.18
C ILE A 172 -6.85 -7.66 10.98
N GLY A 173 -6.94 -8.11 12.25
CA GLY A 173 -5.76 -8.34 13.07
C GLY A 173 -4.85 -9.41 12.44
N ARG A 174 -5.41 -10.55 12.02
CA ARG A 174 -4.64 -11.61 11.33
C ARG A 174 -3.97 -11.07 10.06
N MET A 175 -4.68 -10.29 9.26
CA MET A 175 -4.13 -9.64 8.06
C MET A 175 -2.97 -8.70 8.38
N PHE A 176 -3.09 -7.90 9.43
CA PHE A 176 -2.02 -7.00 9.84
C PHE A 176 -0.75 -7.77 10.20
N MET A 177 -0.87 -8.82 11.00
CA MET A 177 0.30 -9.61 11.40
C MET A 177 0.91 -10.35 10.20
N ALA A 178 0.07 -10.84 9.29
CA ALA A 178 0.50 -11.54 8.08
C ALA A 178 1.31 -10.66 7.12
N GLY A 179 1.10 -9.34 7.12
CA GLY A 179 1.83 -8.40 6.27
C GLY A 179 3.24 -8.04 6.75
N VAL A 180 3.58 -8.29 8.01
CA VAL A 180 4.87 -7.86 8.60
C VAL A 180 6.06 -8.49 7.88
N ILE A 181 6.12 -9.82 7.81
CA ILE A 181 7.24 -10.54 7.17
C ILE A 181 7.33 -10.21 5.68
N PRO A 182 6.24 -10.27 4.88
CA PRO A 182 6.24 -9.83 3.48
C PRO A 182 6.78 -8.41 3.27
N GLY A 183 6.34 -7.45 4.08
CA GLY A 183 6.82 -6.07 4.00
C GLY A 183 8.32 -5.93 4.30
N LEU A 184 8.82 -6.64 5.30
CA LEU A 184 10.25 -6.68 5.62
C LEU A 184 11.07 -7.36 4.51
N LEU A 185 10.57 -8.45 3.92
CA LEU A 185 11.23 -9.12 2.80
C LEU A 185 11.33 -8.21 1.58
N LEU A 186 10.29 -7.44 1.26
CA LEU A 186 10.36 -6.44 0.20
C LEU A 186 11.41 -5.37 0.49
N GLY A 187 11.50 -4.89 1.73
CA GLY A 187 12.54 -3.97 2.14
C GLY A 187 13.95 -4.53 1.92
N VAL A 188 14.19 -5.79 2.32
CA VAL A 188 15.46 -6.49 2.08
C VAL A 188 15.72 -6.63 0.58
N GLY A 189 14.73 -7.00 -0.21
CA GLY A 189 14.83 -7.09 -1.66
C GLY A 189 15.20 -5.75 -2.32
N PHE A 190 14.63 -4.65 -1.87
CA PHE A 190 14.98 -3.31 -2.36
C PHE A 190 16.41 -2.92 -2.01
N ILE A 191 16.88 -3.25 -0.81
CA ILE A 191 18.28 -3.04 -0.42
C ILE A 191 19.22 -3.83 -1.35
N ILE A 192 18.95 -5.12 -1.57
CA ILE A 192 19.76 -5.98 -2.44
C ILE A 192 19.77 -5.45 -3.88
N ALA A 193 18.60 -5.09 -4.42
CA ALA A 193 18.48 -4.52 -5.75
C ALA A 193 19.25 -3.19 -5.89
N ALA A 194 19.14 -2.30 -4.90
CA ALA A 194 19.85 -1.01 -4.90
C ALA A 194 21.37 -1.19 -4.81
N LEU A 195 21.85 -2.11 -3.98
CA LEU A 195 23.28 -2.45 -3.90
C LEU A 195 23.80 -3.04 -5.22
N PHE A 196 23.01 -3.87 -5.88
CA PHE A 196 23.36 -4.43 -7.19
C PHE A 196 23.44 -3.34 -8.28
N VAL A 197 22.47 -2.42 -8.31
CA VAL A 197 22.50 -1.28 -9.23
C VAL A 197 23.73 -0.43 -9.01
N ARG A 198 24.05 -0.13 -7.74
CA ARG A 198 25.26 0.60 -7.38
C ARG A 198 26.52 -0.10 -7.83
N TYR A 199 26.67 -1.39 -7.55
CA TYR A 199 27.82 -2.18 -7.98
C TYR A 199 28.01 -2.13 -9.51
N ARG A 200 26.93 -2.24 -10.29
CA ARG A 200 26.96 -2.09 -11.74
C ARG A 200 27.36 -0.69 -12.20
N GLN A 201 26.90 0.34 -11.51
CA GLN A 201 27.26 1.73 -11.80
C GLN A 201 28.75 1.96 -11.51
N GLU A 202 29.27 1.54 -10.36
CA GLU A 202 30.69 1.65 -10.01
C GLU A 202 31.61 0.91 -11.00
N LYS A 203 31.17 -0.23 -11.54
CA LYS A 203 31.94 -0.99 -12.55
C LYS A 203 31.97 -0.30 -13.92
N ARG A 204 30.96 0.51 -14.27
CA ARG A 204 30.88 1.18 -15.58
C ARG A 204 31.46 2.57 -15.59
N GLU A 205 31.26 3.32 -14.53
CA GLU A 205 31.55 4.75 -14.43
C GLU A 205 32.71 5.07 -13.49
N GLY A 206 33.28 4.04 -12.83
CA GLY A 206 34.32 4.18 -11.81
C GLY A 206 33.74 4.34 -10.40
N PRO A 207 34.59 4.43 -9.39
CA PRO A 207 34.14 4.55 -7.99
C PRO A 207 33.26 5.79 -7.83
N ILE A 208 32.06 5.60 -7.34
CA ILE A 208 31.17 6.71 -7.01
C ILE A 208 31.83 7.49 -5.86
N SER A 209 32.21 8.75 -6.12
CA SER A 209 32.75 9.61 -5.09
C SER A 209 31.65 9.85 -4.03
N GLN A 210 31.81 9.23 -2.87
CA GLN A 210 30.95 9.49 -1.72
C GLN A 210 31.37 10.84 -1.13
N GLN A 211 30.75 11.91 -1.57
CA GLN A 211 31.01 13.26 -1.07
C GLN A 211 30.55 13.42 0.41
N TYR A 212 29.75 12.49 0.88
CA TYR A 212 29.18 12.51 2.22
C TYR A 212 29.22 11.12 2.87
N ILE A 213 30.41 10.66 3.27
CA ILE A 213 30.48 9.63 4.30
C ILE A 213 30.27 10.35 5.62
N MET A 214 29.11 10.14 6.24
CA MET A 214 28.88 10.63 7.59
C MET A 214 29.84 9.92 8.54
N GLU A 215 30.45 10.65 9.46
CA GLU A 215 31.17 10.04 10.57
C GLU A 215 30.23 9.12 11.37
N PRO A 216 30.75 8.02 11.92
CA PRO A 216 29.93 7.15 12.76
C PRO A 216 29.36 7.94 13.92
N ALA A 217 28.03 8.01 14.04
CA ALA A 217 27.40 8.64 15.17
C ALA A 217 27.86 7.97 16.48
N THR A 218 28.21 8.78 17.47
CA THR A 218 28.54 8.32 18.81
C THR A 218 27.35 7.62 19.47
N SER A 219 27.62 6.80 20.50
CA SER A 219 26.51 6.15 21.25
C SER A 219 25.53 7.19 21.84
N ALA A 220 26.03 8.34 22.27
CA ALA A 220 25.19 9.42 22.80
C ALA A 220 24.30 10.03 21.72
N GLU A 221 24.81 10.26 20.50
CA GLU A 221 24.03 10.76 19.36
C GLU A 221 22.97 9.75 18.90
N ARG A 222 23.31 8.46 18.86
CA ARG A 222 22.33 7.39 18.55
C ARG A 222 21.22 7.35 19.58
N PHE A 223 21.54 7.47 20.86
CA PHE A 223 20.56 7.48 21.94
C PHE A 223 19.66 8.73 21.87
N LYS A 224 20.24 9.88 21.57
CA LYS A 224 19.50 11.13 21.34
C LYS A 224 18.56 11.02 20.14
N ALA A 225 19.04 10.48 19.00
CA ALA A 225 18.22 10.28 17.82
C ALA A 225 17.06 9.29 18.09
N PHE A 226 17.34 8.19 18.82
CA PHE A 226 16.30 7.26 19.27
C PHE A 226 15.27 7.96 20.18
N GLY A 227 15.73 8.72 21.18
CA GLY A 227 14.85 9.48 22.09
C GLY A 227 13.94 10.48 21.38
N ASN A 228 14.40 11.05 20.26
CA ASN A 228 13.57 11.92 19.41
C ASN A 228 12.59 11.12 18.54
N ALA A 229 12.95 9.93 18.07
CA ALA A 229 12.13 9.10 17.18
C ALA A 229 11.16 8.18 17.93
N ILE A 230 11.43 7.86 19.22
CA ILE A 230 10.67 6.84 19.98
C ILE A 230 9.17 7.10 20.00
N TRP A 231 8.77 8.35 20.12
CA TRP A 231 7.36 8.72 20.16
C TRP A 231 6.62 8.35 18.86
N GLY A 232 7.27 8.51 17.69
CA GLY A 232 6.74 8.04 16.43
C GLY A 232 6.76 6.51 16.32
N LEU A 233 7.84 5.85 16.79
CA LEU A 233 7.98 4.40 16.76
C LEU A 233 7.02 3.67 17.71
N LEU A 234 6.53 4.33 18.75
CA LEU A 234 5.53 3.78 19.66
C LEU A 234 4.14 3.65 19.02
N ILE A 235 3.84 4.37 17.95
CA ILE A 235 2.52 4.35 17.32
C ILE A 235 2.13 2.95 16.84
N PRO A 236 2.91 2.28 15.98
CA PRO A 236 2.59 0.91 15.59
C PRO A 236 2.59 -0.06 16.79
N VAL A 237 3.41 0.18 17.80
CA VAL A 237 3.42 -0.63 19.03
C VAL A 237 2.12 -0.48 19.81
N ILE A 238 1.61 0.74 19.95
CA ILE A 238 0.33 1.02 20.64
C ILE A 238 -0.83 0.41 19.86
N ILE A 239 -0.87 0.60 18.53
CA ILE A 239 -1.93 0.08 17.67
C ILE A 239 -1.95 -1.45 17.71
N LEU A 240 -0.83 -2.07 17.35
CA LEU A 240 -0.74 -3.53 17.24
C LEU A 240 -0.79 -4.19 18.62
N GLY A 241 -0.11 -3.62 19.61
CA GLY A 241 -0.16 -4.11 20.98
C GLY A 241 -1.56 -4.01 21.59
N GLY A 242 -2.30 -2.96 21.30
CA GLY A 242 -3.68 -2.79 21.74
C GLY A 242 -4.65 -3.78 21.08
N ILE A 243 -4.50 -4.00 19.76
CA ILE A 243 -5.32 -4.97 19.02
C ILE A 243 -5.03 -6.39 19.49
N TYR A 244 -3.77 -6.81 19.56
CA TYR A 244 -3.40 -8.19 19.94
C TYR A 244 -3.51 -8.46 21.44
N GLY A 245 -3.40 -7.41 22.26
CA GLY A 245 -3.71 -7.49 23.69
C GLY A 245 -5.20 -7.59 23.98
N GLY A 246 -6.07 -7.47 22.96
CA GLY A 246 -7.53 -7.52 23.14
C GLY A 246 -8.12 -6.27 23.77
N TYR A 247 -7.34 -5.18 23.87
CA TYR A 247 -7.80 -3.91 24.46
C TYR A 247 -8.61 -3.07 23.46
N PHE A 248 -8.29 -3.17 22.17
CA PHE A 248 -8.89 -2.37 21.11
C PHE A 248 -9.28 -3.21 19.91
N THR A 249 -10.41 -2.89 19.31
CA THR A 249 -10.72 -3.26 17.92
C THR A 249 -9.84 -2.44 16.97
N PRO A 250 -9.66 -2.84 15.71
CA PRO A 250 -8.92 -2.05 14.73
C PRO A 250 -9.43 -0.61 14.57
N THR A 251 -10.75 -0.40 14.67
CA THR A 251 -11.38 0.93 14.61
C THR A 251 -11.02 1.78 15.82
N GLU A 252 -11.11 1.22 17.03
CA GLU A 252 -10.73 1.92 18.27
C GLU A 252 -9.23 2.23 18.29
N ALA A 253 -8.39 1.31 17.82
CA ALA A 253 -6.94 1.54 17.68
C ALA A 253 -6.63 2.70 16.75
N ALA A 254 -7.40 2.88 15.66
CA ALA A 254 -7.25 4.03 14.76
C ALA A 254 -7.59 5.36 15.46
N VAL A 255 -8.65 5.38 16.29
CA VAL A 255 -9.02 6.55 17.09
C VAL A 255 -7.92 6.87 18.12
N VAL A 256 -7.40 5.86 18.82
CA VAL A 256 -6.27 6.03 19.76
C VAL A 256 -5.06 6.61 19.04
N ALA A 257 -4.75 6.14 17.82
CA ALA A 257 -3.65 6.67 17.01
C ALA A 257 -3.81 8.17 16.70
N VAL A 258 -5.05 8.62 16.40
CA VAL A 258 -5.34 10.06 16.17
C VAL A 258 -5.02 10.88 17.44
N PHE A 259 -5.58 10.49 18.57
CA PHE A 259 -5.36 11.22 19.84
C PHE A 259 -3.89 11.21 20.25
N TYR A 260 -3.22 10.07 20.13
CA TYR A 260 -1.80 9.97 20.42
C TYR A 260 -0.94 10.85 19.51
N SER A 261 -1.25 10.90 18.22
CA SER A 261 -0.55 11.73 17.24
C SER A 261 -0.75 13.21 17.51
N LEU A 262 -1.97 13.64 17.86
CA LEU A 262 -2.25 15.00 18.28
C LEU A 262 -1.45 15.36 19.55
N PHE A 263 -1.46 14.47 20.54
CA PHE A 263 -0.70 14.68 21.78
C PHE A 263 0.80 14.89 21.50
N ILE A 264 1.39 14.03 20.69
CA ILE A 264 2.81 14.17 20.32
C ILE A 264 3.04 15.49 19.56
N GLY A 265 2.21 15.79 18.57
CA GLY A 265 2.39 16.95 17.71
C GLY A 265 2.25 18.27 18.45
N PHE A 266 1.32 18.38 19.41
CA PHE A 266 1.11 19.60 20.17
C PHE A 266 2.03 19.75 21.38
N PHE A 267 2.23 18.69 22.15
CA PHE A 267 2.88 18.79 23.46
C PHE A 267 4.35 18.36 23.44
N ILE A 268 4.71 17.33 22.68
CA ILE A 268 6.07 16.80 22.67
C ILE A 268 6.91 17.47 21.59
N TYR A 269 6.48 17.40 20.33
CA TYR A 269 7.23 17.98 19.22
C TYR A 269 6.94 19.45 18.99
N ARG A 270 5.76 19.91 19.42
CA ARG A 270 5.33 21.31 19.34
C ARG A 270 5.38 21.89 17.94
N GLU A 271 5.17 21.05 16.93
CA GLU A 271 5.15 21.45 15.52
C GLU A 271 3.75 21.73 14.99
N LEU A 272 2.71 21.25 15.70
CA LEU A 272 1.32 21.51 15.37
C LEU A 272 0.87 22.85 15.97
N THR A 273 0.06 23.55 15.16
CA THR A 273 -0.68 24.75 15.58
C THR A 273 -2.14 24.57 15.21
N LEU A 274 -3.06 25.34 15.81
CA LEU A 274 -4.49 25.27 15.47
C LEU A 274 -4.75 25.57 13.98
N LYS A 275 -3.95 26.46 13.36
CA LYS A 275 -4.05 26.73 11.93
C LYS A 275 -3.66 25.50 11.10
N LYS A 276 -2.52 24.87 11.42
CA LYS A 276 -2.10 23.62 10.76
C LYS A 276 -3.12 22.49 10.97
N LEU A 277 -3.75 22.42 12.15
CA LEU A 277 -4.78 21.42 12.41
C LEU A 277 -5.97 21.55 11.47
N TYR A 278 -6.40 22.77 11.15
CA TYR A 278 -7.45 22.99 10.16
C TYR A 278 -7.04 22.44 8.78
N ASP A 279 -5.85 22.78 8.32
CA ASP A 279 -5.32 22.27 7.02
C ASP A 279 -5.21 20.74 7.00
N ILE A 280 -4.77 20.14 8.11
CA ILE A 280 -4.70 18.68 8.30
C ILE A 280 -6.10 18.05 8.22
N LEU A 281 -7.09 18.59 8.89
CA LEU A 281 -8.46 18.08 8.86
C LEU A 281 -9.06 18.16 7.45
N VAL A 282 -8.81 19.25 6.73
CA VAL A 282 -9.25 19.40 5.33
C VAL A 282 -8.54 18.37 4.45
N ALA A 283 -7.22 18.22 4.56
CA ALA A 283 -6.45 17.26 3.77
C ALA A 283 -6.89 15.80 4.03
N ALA A 284 -7.06 15.44 5.31
CA ALA A 284 -7.54 14.11 5.70
C ALA A 284 -9.00 13.89 5.24
N GLY A 285 -9.84 14.90 5.32
CA GLY A 285 -11.22 14.85 4.83
C GLY A 285 -11.30 14.60 3.33
N ILE A 286 -10.48 15.29 2.53
CA ILE A 286 -10.39 15.08 1.08
C ILE A 286 -9.92 13.65 0.76
N GLN A 287 -8.86 13.17 1.40
CA GLN A 287 -8.36 11.81 1.18
C GLN A 287 -9.42 10.76 1.57
N THR A 288 -10.08 10.94 2.71
CA THR A 288 -11.16 10.08 3.17
C THR A 288 -12.32 10.06 2.17
N ALA A 289 -12.76 11.22 1.70
CA ALA A 289 -13.85 11.32 0.73
C ALA A 289 -13.54 10.58 -0.57
N VAL A 290 -12.30 10.70 -1.08
CA VAL A 290 -11.86 9.97 -2.28
C VAL A 290 -11.92 8.46 -2.05
N VAL A 291 -11.37 7.98 -0.93
CA VAL A 291 -11.38 6.54 -0.61
C VAL A 291 -12.79 6.00 -0.42
N MET A 292 -13.63 6.71 0.34
CA MET A 292 -15.01 6.27 0.59
C MET A 292 -15.88 6.34 -0.67
N PHE A 293 -15.61 7.28 -1.57
CA PHE A 293 -16.30 7.33 -2.86
C PHE A 293 -15.88 6.16 -3.77
N ILE A 294 -14.59 5.78 -3.76
CA ILE A 294 -14.12 4.56 -4.46
C ILE A 294 -14.84 3.33 -3.91
N VAL A 295 -14.86 3.16 -2.59
CA VAL A 295 -15.56 2.04 -1.91
C VAL A 295 -17.02 1.97 -2.33
N SER A 296 -17.72 3.10 -2.27
CA SER A 296 -19.12 3.23 -2.61
C SER A 296 -19.41 2.84 -4.08
N ALA A 297 -18.68 3.42 -5.03
CA ALA A 297 -18.82 3.14 -6.46
C ALA A 297 -18.45 1.69 -6.82
N ALA A 298 -17.35 1.19 -6.24
CA ALA A 298 -16.85 -0.16 -6.48
C ALA A 298 -17.77 -1.25 -5.90
N SER A 299 -18.53 -0.93 -4.84
CA SER A 299 -19.53 -1.86 -4.29
C SER A 299 -20.68 -2.14 -5.25
N VAL A 300 -21.13 -1.12 -6.00
CA VAL A 300 -22.15 -1.32 -7.06
C VAL A 300 -21.59 -2.21 -8.17
N TYR A 301 -20.34 -2.00 -8.53
CA TYR A 301 -19.64 -2.81 -9.53
C TYR A 301 -19.51 -4.28 -9.08
N ALA A 302 -19.11 -4.52 -7.83
CA ALA A 302 -19.01 -5.85 -7.22
C ALA A 302 -20.38 -6.55 -7.11
N TYR A 303 -21.44 -5.80 -6.81
CA TYR A 303 -22.81 -6.31 -6.79
C TYR A 303 -23.20 -6.89 -8.18
N ILE A 304 -22.92 -6.18 -9.26
CA ILE A 304 -23.21 -6.66 -10.63
C ILE A 304 -22.38 -7.91 -10.94
N ILE A 305 -21.09 -7.94 -10.59
CA ILE A 305 -20.22 -9.11 -10.80
C ILE A 305 -20.85 -10.35 -10.14
N THR A 306 -21.38 -10.19 -8.94
CA THR A 306 -21.94 -11.29 -8.15
C THR A 306 -23.31 -11.71 -8.67
N THR A 307 -24.23 -10.77 -8.89
CA THR A 307 -25.62 -11.06 -9.31
C THR A 307 -25.71 -11.62 -10.72
N GLU A 308 -24.86 -11.13 -11.62
CA GLU A 308 -24.77 -11.61 -13.01
C GLU A 308 -23.88 -12.85 -13.18
N GLN A 309 -23.40 -13.41 -12.05
CA GLN A 309 -22.54 -14.62 -12.01
C GLN A 309 -21.28 -14.50 -12.90
N ILE A 310 -20.78 -13.28 -13.08
CA ILE A 310 -19.56 -13.02 -13.89
C ILE A 310 -18.37 -13.75 -13.27
N ALA A 311 -18.31 -13.78 -11.94
CA ALA A 311 -17.27 -14.50 -11.20
C ALA A 311 -17.22 -16.00 -11.59
N THR A 312 -18.35 -16.67 -11.67
CA THR A 312 -18.45 -18.08 -12.07
C THR A 312 -17.95 -18.28 -13.51
N GLN A 313 -18.38 -17.42 -14.44
CA GLN A 313 -17.95 -17.51 -15.84
C GLN A 313 -16.43 -17.36 -15.99
N ILE A 314 -15.82 -16.42 -15.26
CA ILE A 314 -14.35 -16.23 -15.28
C ILE A 314 -13.65 -17.42 -14.61
N SER A 315 -14.21 -17.94 -13.52
CA SER A 315 -13.69 -19.13 -12.84
C SER A 315 -13.65 -20.33 -13.78
N ASP A 316 -14.75 -20.60 -14.49
CA ASP A 316 -14.83 -21.72 -15.45
C ASP A 316 -13.78 -21.57 -16.56
N VAL A 317 -13.58 -20.36 -17.09
CA VAL A 317 -12.53 -20.09 -18.08
C VAL A 317 -11.14 -20.34 -17.49
N MET A 318 -10.86 -19.87 -16.28
CA MET A 318 -9.54 -20.09 -15.63
C MET A 318 -9.29 -21.58 -15.37
N LEU A 319 -10.29 -22.31 -14.88
CA LEU A 319 -10.18 -23.76 -14.64
C LEU A 319 -10.06 -24.56 -15.93
N SER A 320 -10.63 -24.07 -17.04
CA SER A 320 -10.44 -24.69 -18.36
C SER A 320 -9.00 -24.59 -18.87
N ILE A 321 -8.21 -23.62 -18.37
CA ILE A 321 -6.78 -23.47 -18.73
C ILE A 321 -5.93 -24.51 -17.99
N SER A 322 -6.19 -24.72 -16.68
CA SER A 322 -5.42 -25.66 -15.86
C SER A 322 -6.10 -25.98 -14.54
N ASP A 323 -6.02 -27.24 -14.11
CA ASP A 323 -6.41 -27.69 -12.77
C ASP A 323 -5.21 -27.66 -11.78
N ASN A 324 -4.07 -27.17 -12.22
CA ASN A 324 -2.86 -27.13 -11.38
C ASN A 324 -2.83 -25.85 -10.55
N LYS A 325 -2.82 -26.01 -9.21
CA LYS A 325 -2.71 -24.90 -8.24
C LYS A 325 -1.60 -23.89 -8.57
N ILE A 326 -0.43 -24.39 -8.97
CA ILE A 326 0.74 -23.53 -9.25
C ILE A 326 0.46 -22.62 -10.45
N ILE A 327 -0.14 -23.18 -11.51
CA ILE A 327 -0.45 -22.44 -12.73
C ILE A 327 -1.56 -21.41 -12.47
N ILE A 328 -2.59 -21.79 -11.74
CA ILE A 328 -3.70 -20.88 -11.38
C ILE A 328 -3.20 -19.71 -10.53
N LEU A 329 -2.38 -19.96 -9.51
CA LEU A 329 -1.81 -18.90 -8.69
C LEU A 329 -0.87 -17.98 -9.48
N LEU A 330 -0.11 -18.53 -10.44
CA LEU A 330 0.71 -17.73 -11.34
C LEU A 330 -0.16 -16.83 -12.24
N LEU A 331 -1.24 -17.38 -12.79
CA LEU A 331 -2.19 -16.65 -13.63
C LEU A 331 -2.84 -15.50 -12.83
N ILE A 332 -3.26 -15.77 -11.59
CA ILE A 332 -3.80 -14.75 -10.68
C ILE A 332 -2.77 -13.64 -10.44
N ASN A 333 -1.50 -13.99 -10.15
CA ASN A 333 -0.45 -12.99 -9.97
C ASN A 333 -0.26 -12.11 -11.21
N ILE A 334 -0.26 -12.70 -12.41
CA ILE A 334 -0.11 -11.95 -13.67
C ILE A 334 -1.29 -10.99 -13.86
N ILE A 335 -2.53 -11.44 -13.65
CA ILE A 335 -3.73 -10.61 -13.75
C ILE A 335 -3.65 -9.43 -12.76
N LEU A 336 -3.30 -9.71 -11.50
CA LEU A 336 -3.21 -8.70 -10.46
C LEU A 336 -2.06 -7.71 -10.67
N LEU A 337 -0.91 -8.17 -11.18
CA LEU A 337 0.20 -7.29 -11.56
C LEU A 337 -0.22 -6.33 -12.67
N ILE A 338 -0.86 -6.84 -13.72
CA ILE A 338 -1.36 -6.01 -14.81
C ILE A 338 -2.41 -5.03 -14.29
N ALA A 339 -3.38 -5.50 -13.52
CA ALA A 339 -4.42 -4.63 -12.95
C ALA A 339 -3.84 -3.53 -12.07
N GLY A 340 -2.90 -3.87 -11.17
CA GLY A 340 -2.27 -2.91 -10.26
C GLY A 340 -1.45 -1.82 -10.95
N MET A 341 -1.03 -2.01 -12.22
CA MET A 341 -0.38 -0.96 -13.00
C MET A 341 -1.33 0.19 -13.37
N PHE A 342 -2.64 -0.06 -13.41
CA PHE A 342 -3.65 0.87 -13.92
C PHE A 342 -4.62 1.37 -12.84
N ILE A 343 -4.93 0.53 -11.86
CA ILE A 343 -5.95 0.81 -10.83
C ILE A 343 -5.34 0.76 -9.44
N ASP A 344 -5.94 1.49 -8.51
CA ASP A 344 -5.53 1.47 -7.10
C ASP A 344 -5.96 0.18 -6.39
N ALA A 345 -5.36 -0.08 -5.22
CA ALA A 345 -5.59 -1.31 -4.48
C ALA A 345 -7.05 -1.46 -4.02
N ILE A 346 -7.72 -0.38 -3.63
CA ILE A 346 -9.08 -0.42 -3.10
C ILE A 346 -10.05 -0.82 -4.21
N SER A 347 -9.97 -0.16 -5.39
CA SER A 347 -10.76 -0.51 -6.57
C SER A 347 -10.51 -1.96 -7.00
N ALA A 348 -9.23 -2.39 -6.98
CA ALA A 348 -8.86 -3.75 -7.35
C ALA A 348 -9.47 -4.80 -6.43
N TYR A 349 -9.56 -4.55 -5.12
CA TYR A 349 -10.20 -5.49 -4.19
C TYR A 349 -11.68 -5.70 -4.52
N TYR A 350 -12.43 -4.66 -4.75
CA TYR A 350 -13.85 -4.77 -5.07
C TYR A 350 -14.12 -5.45 -6.42
N ILE A 351 -13.19 -5.29 -7.39
CA ILE A 351 -13.31 -5.94 -8.70
C ILE A 351 -12.90 -7.41 -8.63
N PHE A 352 -11.74 -7.70 -8.03
CA PHE A 352 -11.09 -9.00 -8.17
C PHE A 352 -11.38 -9.97 -7.02
N ILE A 353 -11.67 -9.51 -5.79
CA ILE A 353 -11.98 -10.44 -4.70
C ILE A 353 -13.23 -11.27 -5.01
N PRO A 354 -14.36 -10.70 -5.47
CA PRO A 354 -15.53 -11.50 -5.82
C PRO A 354 -15.27 -12.56 -6.89
N ILE A 355 -14.30 -12.30 -7.77
CA ILE A 355 -13.93 -13.19 -8.89
C ILE A 355 -12.91 -14.24 -8.44
N LEU A 356 -11.84 -13.81 -7.76
CA LEU A 356 -10.66 -14.65 -7.51
C LEU A 356 -10.74 -15.42 -6.19
N LEU A 357 -11.42 -14.89 -5.17
CA LEU A 357 -11.52 -15.56 -3.88
C LEU A 357 -12.18 -16.93 -3.97
N PRO A 358 -13.31 -17.11 -4.67
CA PRO A 358 -13.87 -18.45 -4.87
C PRO A 358 -12.89 -19.43 -5.52
N ILE A 359 -12.11 -18.96 -6.51
CA ILE A 359 -11.12 -19.79 -7.21
C ILE A 359 -10.01 -20.25 -6.26
N VAL A 360 -9.44 -19.33 -5.47
CA VAL A 360 -8.33 -19.69 -4.55
C VAL A 360 -8.80 -20.62 -3.43
N LEU A 361 -10.08 -20.51 -3.01
CA LEU A 361 -10.67 -21.39 -2.02
C LEU A 361 -10.83 -22.83 -2.55
N LEU A 362 -11.11 -23.03 -3.85
CA LEU A 362 -11.15 -24.36 -4.48
C LEU A 362 -9.79 -25.08 -4.41
N PHE A 363 -8.69 -24.35 -4.32
CA PHE A 363 -7.34 -24.89 -4.20
C PHE A 363 -6.81 -24.91 -2.75
N ASP A 364 -7.68 -24.81 -1.75
CA ASP A 364 -7.32 -24.78 -0.33
C ASP A 364 -6.24 -23.74 -0.01
N VAL A 365 -6.38 -22.52 -0.54
CA VAL A 365 -5.53 -21.37 -0.20
C VAL A 365 -6.17 -20.60 0.94
N ASP A 366 -5.41 -20.40 2.03
CA ASP A 366 -5.85 -19.57 3.15
C ASP A 366 -6.21 -18.14 2.68
N PRO A 367 -7.42 -17.62 2.99
CA PRO A 367 -7.83 -16.26 2.62
C PRO A 367 -6.86 -15.18 3.07
N THR A 368 -6.17 -15.36 4.19
CA THR A 368 -5.12 -14.44 4.67
C THR A 368 -3.94 -14.43 3.73
N VAL A 369 -3.48 -15.59 3.27
CA VAL A 369 -2.37 -15.71 2.30
C VAL A 369 -2.76 -15.06 0.98
N PHE A 370 -3.99 -15.30 0.50
CA PHE A 370 -4.52 -14.65 -0.69
C PHE A 370 -4.52 -13.13 -0.54
N GLY A 371 -5.02 -12.61 0.58
CA GLY A 371 -5.05 -11.19 0.86
C GLY A 371 -3.66 -10.56 0.89
N VAL A 372 -2.67 -11.24 1.45
CA VAL A 372 -1.28 -10.77 1.48
C VAL A 372 -0.68 -10.73 0.09
N PHE A 373 -0.71 -11.82 -0.68
CA PHE A 373 -0.08 -11.79 -2.00
C PHE A 373 -0.85 -10.90 -2.99
N MET A 374 -2.17 -10.78 -2.88
CA MET A 374 -2.94 -9.81 -3.64
C MET A 374 -2.51 -8.38 -3.32
N THR A 375 -2.35 -8.04 -2.03
CA THR A 375 -1.87 -6.72 -1.61
C THR A 375 -0.46 -6.44 -2.12
N VAL A 376 0.44 -7.44 -2.07
CA VAL A 376 1.81 -7.31 -2.60
C VAL A 376 1.80 -7.09 -4.11
N ASN A 377 0.96 -7.79 -4.87
CA ASN A 377 0.77 -7.54 -6.31
C ASN A 377 0.39 -6.08 -6.58
N LEU A 378 -0.62 -5.58 -5.87
CA LEU A 378 -1.12 -4.22 -6.04
C LEU A 378 -0.09 -3.18 -5.56
N ALA A 379 0.68 -3.49 -4.52
CA ALA A 379 1.80 -2.68 -4.07
C ALA A 379 2.88 -2.54 -5.15
N ILE A 380 3.23 -3.63 -5.84
CA ILE A 380 4.15 -3.61 -6.99
C ILE A 380 3.57 -2.73 -8.10
N GLY A 381 2.28 -2.80 -8.35
CA GLY A 381 1.58 -1.95 -9.31
C GLY A 381 1.78 -0.46 -9.05
N LEU A 382 1.82 -0.01 -7.78
CA LEU A 382 1.99 1.40 -7.42
C LEU A 382 3.30 2.03 -7.95
N PHE A 383 4.33 1.24 -8.21
CA PHE A 383 5.60 1.73 -8.76
C PHE A 383 5.99 1.08 -10.09
N THR A 384 5.03 0.40 -10.74
CA THR A 384 5.25 -0.22 -12.05
C THR A 384 4.60 0.61 -13.16
N PRO A 385 5.33 0.94 -14.25
CA PRO A 385 4.76 1.60 -15.40
C PRO A 385 3.60 0.77 -16.01
N PRO A 386 2.61 1.39 -16.68
CA PRO A 386 2.60 2.76 -17.23
C PRO A 386 2.07 3.85 -16.28
N VAL A 387 1.27 3.51 -15.26
CA VAL A 387 0.72 4.50 -14.35
C VAL A 387 1.58 4.57 -13.08
N GLY A 388 1.37 3.70 -12.10
CA GLY A 388 2.15 3.65 -10.87
C GLY A 388 2.08 4.94 -10.03
N LEU A 389 1.12 5.05 -9.13
CA LEU A 389 0.88 6.28 -8.35
C LEU A 389 2.14 6.78 -7.62
N ASN A 390 2.96 5.90 -7.09
CA ASN A 390 4.20 6.26 -6.42
C ASN A 390 5.22 6.88 -7.39
N LEU A 391 5.21 6.48 -8.68
CA LEU A 391 6.08 7.06 -9.70
C LEU A 391 5.71 8.51 -9.96
N PHE A 392 4.41 8.85 -9.99
CA PHE A 392 3.95 10.22 -10.17
C PHE A 392 4.38 11.10 -8.99
N VAL A 393 4.24 10.63 -7.76
CA VAL A 393 4.68 11.37 -6.57
C VAL A 393 6.19 11.58 -6.59
N ALA A 394 6.97 10.53 -6.88
CA ALA A 394 8.42 10.61 -6.97
C ALA A 394 8.89 11.53 -8.13
N ALA A 395 8.17 11.53 -9.27
CA ALA A 395 8.43 12.41 -10.40
C ALA A 395 8.23 13.89 -10.03
N GLY A 396 7.14 14.19 -9.34
CA GLY A 396 6.86 15.56 -8.84
C GLY A 396 7.94 16.07 -7.88
N ILE A 397 8.44 15.19 -6.99
CA ILE A 397 9.47 15.56 -6.02
C ILE A 397 10.85 15.72 -6.68
N SER A 398 11.20 14.79 -7.57
CA SER A 398 12.54 14.74 -8.19
C SER A 398 12.69 15.65 -9.42
N ASN A 399 11.61 16.26 -9.91
CA ASN A 399 11.55 16.97 -11.18
C ASN A 399 12.09 16.14 -12.36
N THR A 400 11.89 14.82 -12.31
CA THR A 400 12.37 13.87 -13.32
C THR A 400 11.18 13.27 -14.07
N SER A 401 11.31 13.03 -15.37
CA SER A 401 10.21 12.45 -16.14
C SER A 401 9.87 11.02 -15.68
N ILE A 402 8.60 10.65 -15.72
CA ILE A 402 8.14 9.30 -15.38
C ILE A 402 8.87 8.24 -16.20
N GLY A 403 9.13 8.51 -17.50
CA GLY A 403 9.86 7.58 -18.38
C GLY A 403 11.31 7.32 -17.93
N GLN A 404 11.98 8.28 -17.31
CA GLN A 404 13.32 8.10 -16.75
C GLN A 404 13.25 7.29 -15.45
N ILE A 405 12.31 7.63 -14.54
CA ILE A 405 12.12 6.89 -13.29
C ILE A 405 11.71 5.45 -13.58
N SER A 406 10.89 5.22 -14.61
CA SER A 406 10.48 3.88 -15.06
C SER A 406 11.67 2.98 -15.42
N LYS A 407 12.75 3.54 -15.96
CA LYS A 407 14.00 2.80 -16.20
C LYS A 407 14.75 2.53 -14.90
N GLY A 408 14.76 3.49 -13.98
CA GLY A 408 15.41 3.37 -12.67
C GLY A 408 14.72 2.38 -11.74
N VAL A 409 13.41 2.17 -11.91
CA VAL A 409 12.61 1.30 -11.03
C VAL A 409 12.70 -0.19 -11.40
N LEU A 410 13.07 -0.54 -12.62
CA LEU A 410 13.08 -1.93 -13.12
C LEU A 410 13.76 -2.95 -12.20
N PRO A 411 14.95 -2.68 -11.62
CA PRO A 411 15.58 -3.64 -10.70
C PRO A 411 14.75 -3.93 -9.45
N PHE A 412 14.01 -2.93 -8.98
CA PHE A 412 13.14 -3.05 -7.81
C PHE A 412 11.87 -3.83 -8.15
N VAL A 413 11.31 -3.65 -9.35
CA VAL A 413 10.18 -4.45 -9.85
C VAL A 413 10.57 -5.92 -9.95
N VAL A 414 11.73 -6.23 -10.54
CA VAL A 414 12.21 -7.62 -10.65
C VAL A 414 12.40 -8.26 -9.27
N SER A 415 13.03 -7.52 -8.34
CA SER A 415 13.21 -8.00 -6.96
C SER A 415 11.86 -8.28 -6.27
N SER A 416 10.88 -7.39 -6.48
CA SER A 416 9.54 -7.54 -5.88
C SER A 416 8.78 -8.74 -6.46
N ILE A 417 8.89 -8.98 -7.77
CA ILE A 417 8.24 -10.15 -8.40
C ILE A 417 8.82 -11.45 -7.83
N ILE A 418 10.14 -11.52 -7.61
CA ILE A 418 10.75 -12.69 -6.97
C ILE A 418 10.16 -12.91 -5.57
N ILE A 419 10.07 -11.86 -4.77
CA ILE A 419 9.51 -11.93 -3.41
C ILE A 419 8.02 -12.27 -3.45
N LEU A 420 7.27 -11.70 -4.38
CA LEU A 420 5.87 -12.02 -4.60
C LEU A 420 5.66 -13.52 -4.86
N LEU A 421 6.48 -14.11 -5.73
CA LEU A 421 6.41 -15.55 -6.00
C LEU A 421 6.74 -16.38 -4.74
N LEU A 422 7.73 -15.96 -3.95
CA LEU A 422 8.01 -16.61 -2.67
C LEU A 422 6.81 -16.54 -1.72
N ILE A 423 6.17 -15.38 -1.58
CA ILE A 423 4.99 -15.19 -0.72
C ILE A 423 3.80 -16.03 -1.22
N THR A 424 3.60 -16.11 -2.54
CA THR A 424 2.49 -16.87 -3.15
C THR A 424 2.64 -18.37 -2.94
N TYR A 425 3.87 -18.90 -3.11
CA TYR A 425 4.10 -20.35 -3.09
C TYR A 425 4.60 -20.89 -1.74
N ILE A 426 4.97 -20.00 -0.80
CA ILE A 426 5.37 -20.37 0.57
C ILE A 426 4.43 -19.69 1.55
N PRO A 427 3.23 -20.28 1.82
CA PRO A 427 2.20 -19.68 2.69
C PRO A 427 2.72 -19.29 4.08
N GLN A 428 3.69 -20.04 4.59
CA GLN A 428 4.32 -19.82 5.90
C GLN A 428 4.93 -18.42 6.04
N ILE A 429 5.34 -17.78 4.94
CA ILE A 429 5.85 -16.39 4.98
C ILE A 429 4.78 -15.43 5.51
N SER A 430 3.52 -15.68 5.17
CA SER A 430 2.39 -14.85 5.60
C SER A 430 1.76 -15.35 6.90
N THR A 431 1.72 -16.68 7.12
CA THR A 431 1.01 -17.25 8.28
C THR A 431 1.89 -17.44 9.51
N PHE A 432 3.24 -17.44 9.37
CA PHE A 432 4.16 -17.73 10.49
C PHE A 432 3.91 -16.87 11.73
N LEU A 433 3.83 -15.54 11.58
CA LEU A 433 3.61 -14.65 12.72
C LEU A 433 2.20 -14.76 13.31
N PRO A 434 1.11 -14.74 12.52
CA PRO A 434 -0.22 -14.96 13.04
C PRO A 434 -0.35 -16.28 13.80
N ASP A 435 0.19 -17.37 13.25
CA ASP A 435 0.07 -18.71 13.85
C ASP A 435 0.94 -18.81 15.11
N LEU A 436 2.16 -18.25 15.13
CA LEU A 436 3.03 -18.18 16.31
C LEU A 436 2.37 -17.44 17.48
N LEU A 437 1.59 -16.40 17.19
CA LEU A 437 0.91 -15.57 18.19
C LEU A 437 -0.54 -16.03 18.46
N ASN A 438 -0.97 -17.17 17.88
CA ASN A 438 -2.32 -17.71 17.98
C ASN A 438 -3.43 -16.70 17.59
N ILE A 439 -3.17 -15.83 16.62
CA ILE A 439 -4.12 -14.85 16.10
C ILE A 439 -5.00 -15.53 15.04
N LYS A 440 -6.28 -15.67 15.37
CA LYS A 440 -7.30 -16.29 14.51
C LYS A 440 -8.00 -15.27 13.63
#